data_99a96c7bf5e01f5719da627032b030d3
#
_entry.id   99a96c7bf5e01f5719da627032b030d3
#
_cell.length_a   1.000
_cell.length_b   1.000
_cell.length_c   1.000
_cell.angle_alpha   90.00
_cell.angle_beta   90.00
_cell.angle_gamma   90.00
#
_symmetry.space_group_name_H-M   'P 1'
#
loop_
_entity.id
_entity.type
_entity.pdbx_description
1 polymer ?
#
loop_
_entity_poly.entity_id
_entity_poly.type
_entity_poly.pdbx_seq_one_letter_code
_entity_poly.pdbx_strand_id
1 'polypeptide(L)'
;MSNFLTSSIGKKIILSLSGLFLIAFLCVHCALILFLIVDNSGELFNIGAHFMATNPLIKIVEPILAIGFIIHIILASILTLQNRGARPIKYDLRRQSGNCTWSSRNMYILGGLVLIFLLVHLWNFWWKIKFAGDPLLTEINVDGTAMENTYALVSGLFKSSIIYCLLYILG
;
A
#
# COMPACT_ATOMS: atom_id res chain seq x y z
N MET A 1 -17.77 2.92 -32.47
CA MET A 1 -18.15 2.51 -31.09
C MET A 1 -16.96 2.78 -30.18
N SER A 2 -17.05 3.72 -29.23
CA SER A 2 -15.97 3.94 -28.26
C SER A 2 -15.92 2.72 -27.33
N ASN A 3 -14.76 2.05 -27.25
CA ASN A 3 -14.59 0.96 -26.32
C ASN A 3 -14.83 1.45 -24.90
N PHE A 4 -15.59 0.71 -24.09
CA PHE A 4 -15.90 1.04 -22.69
C PHE A 4 -14.64 1.42 -21.90
N LEU A 5 -13.55 0.68 -22.07
CA LEU A 5 -12.29 0.92 -21.36
C LEU A 5 -11.60 2.25 -21.68
N THR A 6 -11.83 2.82 -22.86
CA THR A 6 -11.26 4.11 -23.28
C THR A 6 -12.14 5.31 -22.97
N SER A 7 -13.41 5.05 -22.64
CA SER A 7 -14.38 6.10 -22.29
C SER A 7 -14.03 6.73 -20.93
N SER A 8 -14.41 8.01 -20.74
CA SER A 8 -14.21 8.70 -19.45
C SER A 8 -14.91 8.02 -18.28
N ILE A 9 -16.08 7.42 -18.53
CA ILE A 9 -16.87 6.68 -17.52
C ILE A 9 -16.13 5.36 -17.19
N GLY A 10 -15.72 4.59 -18.20
CA GLY A 10 -15.01 3.34 -18.01
C GLY A 10 -13.72 3.51 -17.19
N LYS A 11 -12.91 4.51 -17.50
CA LYS A 11 -11.71 4.85 -16.74
C LYS A 11 -12.01 5.15 -15.27
N LYS A 12 -13.09 5.88 -14.96
CA LYS A 12 -13.50 6.20 -13.59
C LYS A 12 -13.99 4.96 -12.84
N ILE A 13 -14.70 4.04 -13.50
CA ILE A 13 -15.15 2.79 -12.89
C ILE A 13 -13.94 1.91 -12.57
N ILE A 14 -12.99 1.75 -13.49
CA ILE A 14 -11.77 0.95 -13.25
C ILE A 14 -10.95 1.56 -12.12
N LEU A 15 -10.81 2.89 -12.09
CA LEU A 15 -10.11 3.57 -11.00
C LEU A 15 -10.79 3.34 -9.63
N SER A 16 -12.12 3.40 -9.58
CA SER A 16 -12.88 3.12 -8.36
C SER A 16 -12.74 1.69 -7.89
N LEU A 17 -12.85 0.71 -8.81
CA LEU A 17 -12.73 -0.71 -8.49
C LEU A 17 -11.30 -1.05 -8.04
N SER A 18 -10.28 -0.52 -8.72
CA SER A 18 -8.89 -0.71 -8.29
C SER A 18 -8.65 -0.10 -6.91
N GLY A 19 -9.17 1.10 -6.62
CA GLY A 19 -9.08 1.72 -5.30
C GLY A 19 -9.75 0.88 -4.21
N LEU A 20 -10.95 0.34 -4.47
CA LEU A 20 -11.64 -0.55 -3.53
C LEU A 20 -10.85 -1.83 -3.25
N PHE A 21 -10.25 -2.44 -4.28
CA PHE A 21 -9.39 -3.59 -4.14
C PHE A 21 -8.15 -3.29 -3.27
N LEU A 22 -7.51 -2.12 -3.48
CA LEU A 22 -6.37 -1.69 -2.67
C LEU A 22 -6.76 -1.43 -1.20
N ILE A 23 -7.96 -0.87 -0.94
CA ILE A 23 -8.48 -0.69 0.43
C ILE A 23 -8.72 -2.05 1.10
N ALA A 24 -9.31 -3.01 0.40
CA ALA A 24 -9.53 -4.35 0.94
C ALA A 24 -8.19 -5.02 1.32
N PHE A 25 -7.17 -4.92 0.45
CA PHE A 25 -5.82 -5.37 0.78
C PHE A 25 -5.26 -4.65 2.03
N LEU A 26 -5.40 -3.33 2.10
CA LEU A 26 -4.89 -2.55 3.23
C LEU A 26 -5.52 -2.98 4.56
N CYS A 27 -6.82 -3.30 4.58
CA CYS A 27 -7.49 -3.82 5.78
C CYS A 27 -6.85 -5.14 6.26
N VAL A 28 -6.61 -6.08 5.35
CA VAL A 28 -5.95 -7.36 5.68
C VAL A 28 -4.51 -7.13 6.15
N HIS A 29 -3.78 -6.25 5.46
CA HIS A 29 -2.41 -5.89 5.79
C HIS A 29 -2.30 -5.24 7.19
N CYS A 30 -3.18 -4.29 7.49
CA CYS A 30 -3.25 -3.67 8.81
C CYS A 30 -3.59 -4.68 9.91
N ALA A 31 -4.51 -5.61 9.65
CA ALA A 31 -4.83 -6.67 10.61
C ALA A 31 -3.61 -7.53 10.95
N LEU A 32 -2.77 -7.86 9.95
CA LEU A 32 -1.51 -8.58 10.18
C LEU A 32 -0.52 -7.75 11.02
N ILE A 33 -0.39 -6.46 10.73
CA ILE A 33 0.52 -5.57 11.47
C ILE A 33 0.10 -5.42 12.94
N LEU A 34 -1.19 -5.50 13.26
CA LEU A 34 -1.67 -5.44 14.64
C LEU A 34 -1.09 -6.56 15.51
N PHE A 35 -0.68 -7.71 14.95
CA PHE A 35 0.00 -8.76 15.70
C PHE A 35 1.33 -8.29 16.31
N LEU A 36 2.00 -7.30 15.73
CA LEU A 36 3.20 -6.68 16.32
C LEU A 36 2.93 -5.96 17.67
N ILE A 37 1.69 -5.53 17.86
CA ILE A 37 1.26 -4.79 19.08
C ILE A 37 0.67 -5.77 20.11
N VAL A 38 -0.06 -6.78 19.64
CA VAL A 38 -0.77 -7.73 20.50
C VAL A 38 0.18 -8.73 21.14
N ASP A 39 1.23 -9.14 20.41
CA ASP A 39 2.18 -10.15 20.84
C ASP A 39 3.61 -9.62 20.86
N ASN A 40 4.13 -9.43 22.08
CA ASN A 40 5.50 -8.95 22.29
C ASN A 40 6.58 -10.00 21.97
N SER A 41 6.23 -11.30 21.87
CA SER A 41 7.17 -12.34 21.46
C SER A 41 7.46 -12.30 19.97
N GLY A 42 6.53 -11.76 19.17
CA GLY A 42 6.58 -11.72 17.72
C GLY A 42 6.18 -13.01 17.03
N GLU A 43 5.78 -14.03 17.78
CA GLU A 43 5.40 -15.33 17.22
C GLU A 43 4.16 -15.24 16.34
N LEU A 44 3.10 -14.56 16.82
CA LEU A 44 1.87 -14.36 16.04
C LEU A 44 2.14 -13.62 14.72
N PHE A 45 3.02 -12.61 14.76
CA PHE A 45 3.39 -11.90 13.55
C PHE A 45 4.16 -12.80 12.58
N ASN A 46 5.11 -13.59 13.07
CA ASN A 46 5.88 -14.51 12.24
C ASN A 46 5.00 -15.60 11.61
N ILE A 47 4.04 -16.16 12.37
CA ILE A 47 3.04 -17.13 11.86
C ILE A 47 2.21 -16.49 10.74
N GLY A 48 1.70 -15.28 10.97
CA GLY A 48 0.92 -14.56 9.96
C GLY A 48 1.74 -14.22 8.71
N ALA A 49 2.97 -13.75 8.87
CA ALA A 49 3.89 -13.46 7.76
C ALA A 49 4.25 -14.73 6.97
N HIS A 50 4.52 -15.84 7.66
CA HIS A 50 4.77 -17.14 7.04
C HIS A 50 3.55 -17.64 6.24
N PHE A 51 2.34 -17.52 6.80
CA PHE A 51 1.11 -17.85 6.09
C PHE A 51 0.98 -17.01 4.80
N MET A 52 1.21 -15.69 4.87
CA MET A 52 1.15 -14.82 3.69
C MET A 52 2.22 -15.18 2.64
N ALA A 53 3.40 -15.61 3.06
CA ALA A 53 4.50 -15.97 2.17
C ALA A 53 4.32 -17.35 1.51
N THR A 54 3.65 -18.30 2.17
CA THR A 54 3.57 -19.70 1.73
C THR A 54 2.23 -20.06 1.07
N ASN A 55 1.15 -19.35 1.39
CA ASN A 55 -0.18 -19.65 0.88
C ASN A 55 -0.27 -19.46 -0.65
N PRO A 56 -0.70 -20.48 -1.41
CA PRO A 56 -0.75 -20.41 -2.88
C PRO A 56 -1.72 -19.35 -3.40
N LEU A 57 -2.82 -19.09 -2.69
CA LEU A 57 -3.77 -18.04 -3.08
C LEU A 57 -3.11 -16.66 -2.98
N ILE A 58 -2.36 -16.40 -1.91
CA ILE A 58 -1.65 -15.13 -1.73
C ILE A 58 -0.58 -14.93 -2.80
N LYS A 59 0.13 -16.00 -3.19
CA LYS A 59 1.11 -15.94 -4.29
C LYS A 59 0.50 -15.53 -5.63
N ILE A 60 -0.79 -15.83 -5.85
CA ILE A 60 -1.53 -15.37 -7.04
C ILE A 60 -1.99 -13.91 -6.86
N VAL A 61 -2.46 -13.56 -5.66
CA VAL A 61 -2.95 -12.20 -5.37
C VAL A 61 -1.82 -11.17 -5.38
N GLU A 62 -0.60 -11.53 -4.98
CA GLU A 62 0.56 -10.63 -4.92
C GLU A 62 0.85 -9.92 -6.28
N PRO A 63 1.02 -10.61 -7.41
CA PRO A 63 1.20 -9.95 -8.70
C PRO A 63 -0.05 -9.20 -9.18
N ILE A 64 -1.25 -9.68 -8.88
CA ILE A 64 -2.50 -8.98 -9.19
C ILE A 64 -2.55 -7.64 -8.44
N LEU A 65 -2.13 -7.63 -7.18
CA LEU A 65 -2.03 -6.43 -6.35
C LEU A 65 -1.04 -5.43 -6.95
N ALA A 66 0.15 -5.87 -7.36
CA ALA A 66 1.14 -5.02 -8.01
C ALA A 66 0.60 -4.37 -9.30
N ILE A 67 -0.06 -5.16 -10.15
CA ILE A 67 -0.72 -4.67 -11.36
C ILE A 67 -1.84 -3.70 -11.00
N GLY A 68 -2.63 -3.99 -9.98
CA GLY A 68 -3.70 -3.12 -9.48
C GLY A 68 -3.17 -1.75 -9.03
N PHE A 69 -2.06 -1.69 -8.31
CA PHE A 69 -1.37 -0.45 -7.95
C PHE A 69 -0.95 0.34 -9.19
N ILE A 70 -0.30 -0.30 -10.16
CA ILE A 70 0.19 0.34 -11.38
C ILE A 70 -0.99 0.94 -12.17
N ILE A 71 -2.05 0.16 -12.39
CA ILE A 71 -3.25 0.63 -13.10
C ILE A 71 -3.89 1.80 -12.37
N HIS A 72 -4.02 1.71 -11.03
CA HIS A 72 -4.60 2.77 -10.20
C HIS A 72 -3.82 4.08 -10.34
N ILE A 73 -2.51 4.03 -10.22
CA ILE A 73 -1.62 5.21 -10.31
C ILE A 73 -1.70 5.84 -11.71
N ILE A 74 -1.63 5.02 -12.77
CA ILE A 74 -1.68 5.50 -14.15
C ILE A 74 -3.04 6.17 -14.43
N LEU A 75 -4.15 5.51 -14.10
CA LEU A 75 -5.48 6.07 -14.36
C LEU A 75 -5.76 7.32 -13.51
N ALA A 76 -5.34 7.34 -12.24
CA ALA A 76 -5.45 8.51 -11.38
C ALA A 76 -4.68 9.72 -11.98
N SER A 77 -3.47 9.48 -12.49
CA SER A 77 -2.65 10.51 -13.12
C SER A 77 -3.28 11.01 -14.43
N ILE A 78 -3.68 10.10 -15.31
CA ILE A 78 -4.33 10.46 -16.60
C ILE A 78 -5.60 11.29 -16.34
N LEU A 79 -6.49 10.82 -15.46
CA LEU A 79 -7.74 11.52 -15.17
C LEU A 79 -7.50 12.89 -14.52
N THR A 80 -6.51 12.99 -13.64
CA THR A 80 -6.13 14.27 -13.00
C THR A 80 -5.61 15.26 -14.03
N LEU A 81 -4.72 14.83 -14.92
CA LEU A 81 -4.18 15.70 -15.98
C LEU A 81 -5.26 16.13 -16.97
N GLN A 82 -6.12 15.19 -17.40
CA GLN A 82 -7.26 15.51 -18.27
C GLN A 82 -8.22 16.51 -17.63
N ASN A 83 -8.56 16.32 -16.36
CA ASN A 83 -9.46 17.21 -15.62
C ASN A 83 -8.85 18.62 -15.42
N ARG A 84 -7.54 18.71 -15.21
CA ARG A 84 -6.81 19.99 -15.11
C ARG A 84 -6.76 20.71 -16.45
N GLY A 85 -6.47 20.01 -17.54
CA GLY A 85 -6.42 20.56 -18.89
C GLY A 85 -7.78 21.02 -19.41
N ALA A 86 -8.86 20.35 -19.03
CA ALA A 86 -10.22 20.73 -19.42
C ALA A 86 -10.75 22.01 -18.71
N ARG A 87 -10.00 22.58 -17.75
CA ARG A 87 -10.37 23.78 -16.98
C ARG A 87 -9.33 24.88 -17.11
N PRO A 88 -9.32 25.66 -18.18
CA PRO A 88 -8.33 26.72 -18.40
C PRO A 88 -8.49 27.90 -17.41
N ILE A 89 -9.72 28.10 -16.87
CA ILE A 89 -10.04 29.20 -15.93
C ILE A 89 -10.26 28.61 -14.54
N LYS A 90 -9.50 29.11 -13.55
CA LYS A 90 -9.70 28.77 -12.14
C LYS A 90 -10.97 29.44 -11.62
N TYR A 91 -11.68 28.79 -10.69
CA TYR A 91 -12.84 29.39 -10.03
C TYR A 91 -12.41 30.64 -9.24
N ASP A 92 -12.99 31.80 -9.55
CA ASP A 92 -12.79 33.03 -8.77
C ASP A 92 -13.38 32.97 -7.37
N LEU A 93 -14.45 32.21 -7.20
CA LEU A 93 -15.12 31.97 -5.92
C LEU A 93 -14.98 30.51 -5.54
N ARG A 94 -14.08 30.21 -4.63
CA ARG A 94 -14.05 28.91 -3.90
C ARG A 94 -15.18 28.88 -2.87
N ARG A 95 -16.42 28.84 -3.32
CA ARG A 95 -17.52 28.51 -2.40
C ARG A 95 -17.24 27.12 -1.82
N GLN A 96 -17.10 27.04 -0.52
CA GLN A 96 -17.17 25.78 0.23
C GLN A 96 -18.61 25.25 0.10
N SER A 97 -18.95 24.68 -1.07
CA SER A 97 -20.16 23.86 -1.16
C SER A 97 -19.87 22.64 -0.29
N GLY A 98 -20.77 22.30 0.63
CA GLY A 98 -20.60 21.25 1.65
C GLY A 98 -20.28 19.84 1.11
N ASN A 99 -20.09 19.68 -0.19
CA ASN A 99 -19.84 18.42 -0.88
C ASN A 99 -18.37 18.16 -1.22
N CYS A 100 -17.41 19.03 -0.82
CA CYS A 100 -16.01 18.88 -1.19
C CYS A 100 -15.10 19.10 0.02
N THR A 101 -14.52 18.00 0.55
CA THR A 101 -13.56 18.04 1.65
C THR A 101 -12.19 18.54 1.19
N TRP A 102 -11.35 18.98 2.11
CA TRP A 102 -9.95 19.32 1.83
C TRP A 102 -9.20 18.13 1.21
N SER A 103 -9.40 16.93 1.76
CA SER A 103 -8.77 15.69 1.27
C SER A 103 -9.16 15.38 -0.17
N SER A 104 -10.43 15.54 -0.54
CA SER A 104 -10.88 15.27 -1.91
C SER A 104 -10.29 16.26 -2.92
N ARG A 105 -10.02 17.49 -2.50
CA ARG A 105 -9.37 18.51 -3.35
C ARG A 105 -7.88 18.27 -3.54
N ASN A 106 -7.21 17.69 -2.54
CA ASN A 106 -5.77 17.42 -2.55
C ASN A 106 -5.45 15.94 -2.78
N MET A 107 -6.42 15.16 -3.22
CA MET A 107 -6.33 13.71 -3.37
C MET A 107 -5.09 13.27 -4.20
N TYR A 108 -4.73 14.00 -5.24
CA TYR A 108 -3.56 13.66 -6.07
C TYR A 108 -2.24 13.89 -5.33
N ILE A 109 -2.15 14.96 -4.54
CA ILE A 109 -0.96 15.25 -3.71
C ILE A 109 -0.84 14.22 -2.60
N LEU A 110 -1.94 13.93 -1.92
CA LEU A 110 -1.97 12.89 -0.87
C LEU A 110 -1.62 11.50 -1.44
N GLY A 111 -2.15 11.16 -2.62
CA GLY A 111 -1.78 9.93 -3.32
C GLY A 111 -0.29 9.87 -3.69
N GLY A 112 0.31 11.00 -4.04
CA GLY A 112 1.75 11.11 -4.28
C GLY A 112 2.58 10.86 -3.01
N LEU A 113 2.14 11.37 -1.85
CA LEU A 113 2.78 11.09 -0.56
C LEU A 113 2.69 9.61 -0.19
N VAL A 114 1.51 9.02 -0.35
CA VAL A 114 1.31 7.57 -0.14
C VAL A 114 2.19 6.74 -1.08
N LEU A 115 2.38 7.17 -2.33
CA LEU A 115 3.28 6.49 -3.27
C LEU A 115 4.74 6.52 -2.80
N ILE A 116 5.22 7.67 -2.31
CA ILE A 116 6.58 7.78 -1.76
C ILE A 116 6.74 6.84 -0.55
N PHE A 117 5.77 6.85 0.35
CA PHE A 117 5.74 5.93 1.49
C PHE A 117 5.76 4.47 1.02
N LEU A 118 4.93 4.11 0.04
CA LEU A 118 4.87 2.76 -0.51
C LEU A 118 6.22 2.30 -1.08
N LEU A 119 6.94 3.17 -1.80
CA LEU A 119 8.27 2.82 -2.35
C LEU A 119 9.28 2.54 -1.23
N VAL A 120 9.30 3.37 -0.18
CA VAL A 120 10.15 3.14 0.99
C VAL A 120 9.75 1.86 1.73
N HIS A 121 8.45 1.61 1.88
CA HIS A 121 7.91 0.40 2.51
C HIS A 121 8.30 -0.87 1.74
N LEU A 122 8.14 -0.88 0.42
CA LEU A 122 8.53 -2.01 -0.42
C LEU A 122 10.04 -2.26 -0.36
N TRP A 123 10.86 -1.21 -0.34
CA TRP A 123 12.31 -1.34 -0.20
C TRP A 123 12.71 -1.93 1.14
N ASN A 124 12.14 -1.43 2.24
CA ASN A 124 12.52 -1.83 3.59
C ASN A 124 12.05 -3.24 3.97
N PHE A 125 10.95 -3.71 3.41
CA PHE A 125 10.37 -5.02 3.78
C PHE A 125 10.30 -5.98 2.61
N TRP A 126 9.50 -5.68 1.58
CA TRP A 126 9.24 -6.62 0.49
C TRP A 126 10.52 -7.02 -0.25
N TRP A 127 11.35 -6.04 -0.61
CA TRP A 127 12.63 -6.29 -1.28
C TRP A 127 13.58 -7.11 -0.42
N LYS A 128 13.69 -6.79 0.87
CA LYS A 128 14.56 -7.51 1.80
C LYS A 128 14.12 -8.94 2.04
N ILE A 129 12.81 -9.18 2.17
CA ILE A 129 12.25 -10.51 2.39
C ILE A 129 12.35 -11.36 1.12
N LYS A 130 12.08 -10.80 -0.06
CA LYS A 130 12.00 -11.60 -1.29
C LYS A 130 13.33 -11.79 -2.02
N PHE A 131 14.25 -10.83 -1.94
CA PHE A 131 15.42 -10.78 -2.82
C PHE A 131 16.75 -10.55 -2.10
N ALA A 132 16.80 -9.69 -1.10
CA ALA A 132 18.08 -9.29 -0.50
C ALA A 132 18.59 -10.28 0.56
N GLY A 133 17.72 -11.06 1.21
CA GLY A 133 18.11 -11.98 2.28
C GLY A 133 18.76 -11.22 3.46
N ASP A 134 18.00 -10.31 4.09
CA ASP A 134 18.53 -9.50 5.21
C ASP A 134 19.04 -10.39 6.35
N PRO A 135 20.21 -10.09 6.97
CA PRO A 135 20.77 -10.89 8.07
C PRO A 135 19.84 -11.07 9.28
N LEU A 136 18.83 -10.21 9.45
CA LEU A 136 17.82 -10.32 10.51
C LEU A 136 16.75 -11.39 10.22
N LEU A 137 16.65 -11.87 8.96
CA LEU A 137 15.75 -12.94 8.55
C LEU A 137 16.37 -14.32 8.88
N THR A 138 16.62 -14.56 10.16
CA THR A 138 17.10 -15.86 10.63
C THR A 138 15.97 -16.89 10.63
N GLU A 139 16.29 -18.16 10.42
CA GLU A 139 15.33 -19.24 10.56
C GLU A 139 15.02 -19.48 12.03
N ILE A 140 13.74 -19.54 12.37
CA ILE A 140 13.22 -19.86 13.70
C ILE A 140 12.25 -21.01 13.60
N ASN A 141 12.04 -21.73 14.71
CA ASN A 141 11.05 -22.80 14.80
C ASN A 141 9.94 -22.37 15.77
N VAL A 142 8.71 -22.32 15.27
CA VAL A 142 7.51 -22.03 16.07
C VAL A 142 6.56 -23.20 15.90
N ASP A 143 6.22 -23.85 16.99
CA ASP A 143 5.34 -25.03 17.04
C ASP A 143 5.74 -26.15 16.04
N GLY A 144 7.04 -26.39 15.88
CA GLY A 144 7.56 -27.40 14.96
C GLY A 144 7.62 -26.98 13.49
N THR A 145 7.24 -25.76 13.17
CA THR A 145 7.32 -25.20 11.79
C THR A 145 8.50 -24.26 11.66
N ALA A 146 9.40 -24.53 10.72
CA ALA A 146 10.50 -23.65 10.36
C ALA A 146 9.98 -22.45 9.56
N MET A 147 10.32 -21.23 9.98
CA MET A 147 9.92 -19.99 9.32
C MET A 147 10.95 -18.87 9.49
N GLU A 148 10.90 -17.87 8.63
CA GLU A 148 11.77 -16.70 8.74
C GLU A 148 11.32 -15.76 9.86
N ASN A 149 12.28 -15.22 10.62
CA ASN A 149 12.02 -14.25 11.68
C ASN A 149 11.75 -12.85 11.10
N THR A 150 10.58 -12.67 10.51
CA THR A 150 10.14 -11.40 9.94
C THR A 150 9.93 -10.32 11.01
N TYR A 151 9.57 -10.74 12.24
CA TYR A 151 9.48 -9.83 13.38
C TYR A 151 10.82 -9.16 13.71
N ALA A 152 11.94 -9.91 13.65
CA ALA A 152 13.26 -9.34 13.88
C ALA A 152 13.61 -8.26 12.85
N LEU A 153 13.27 -8.48 11.57
CA LEU A 153 13.47 -7.48 10.52
C LEU A 153 12.69 -6.19 10.81
N VAL A 154 11.40 -6.31 11.14
CA VAL A 154 10.53 -5.14 11.39
C VAL A 154 10.98 -4.41 12.65
N SER A 155 11.12 -5.12 13.78
CA SER A 155 11.55 -4.51 15.06
C SER A 155 12.96 -3.93 14.97
N GLY A 156 13.86 -4.58 14.26
CA GLY A 156 15.23 -4.10 14.00
C GLY A 156 15.25 -2.79 13.25
N LEU A 157 14.41 -2.62 12.22
CA LEU A 157 14.30 -1.36 11.48
C LEU A 157 13.89 -0.20 12.40
N PHE A 158 12.86 -0.41 13.22
CA PHE A 158 12.36 0.63 14.14
C PHE A 158 13.35 0.93 15.27
N LYS A 159 14.11 -0.06 15.74
CA LYS A 159 15.15 0.13 16.77
C LYS A 159 16.40 0.82 16.21
N SER A 160 16.69 0.68 14.92
CA SER A 160 17.90 1.20 14.29
C SER A 160 17.89 2.70 14.08
N SER A 161 16.72 3.32 13.88
CA SER A 161 16.61 4.75 13.55
C SER A 161 15.27 5.38 13.92
N ILE A 162 15.34 6.47 14.67
CA ILE A 162 14.18 7.30 14.97
C ILE A 162 13.53 7.89 13.71
N ILE A 163 14.33 8.11 12.65
CA ILE A 163 13.84 8.64 11.38
C ILE A 163 12.87 7.67 10.74
N TYR A 164 13.18 6.37 10.74
CA TYR A 164 12.25 5.36 10.26
C TYR A 164 10.98 5.29 11.11
N CYS A 165 11.09 5.36 12.45
CA CYS A 165 9.92 5.43 13.30
C CYS A 165 9.00 6.59 12.92
N LEU A 166 9.55 7.81 12.77
CA LEU A 166 8.77 8.98 12.38
C LEU A 166 8.15 8.84 10.99
N LEU A 167 8.91 8.32 10.02
CA LEU A 167 8.42 8.10 8.66
C LEU A 167 7.24 7.13 8.63
N TYR A 168 7.28 6.05 9.41
CA TYR A 168 6.20 5.05 9.46
C TYR A 168 5.02 5.45 10.35
N ILE A 169 5.18 6.43 11.26
CA ILE A 169 4.07 7.01 12.03
C ILE A 169 3.32 8.07 11.23
N LEU A 170 4.02 8.81 10.36
CA LEU A 170 3.46 9.93 9.60
C LEU A 170 2.94 9.53 8.21
N GLY A 171 3.37 8.39 7.64
CA GLY A 171 2.96 7.89 6.32
C GLY A 171 1.76 6.99 6.41
#